data_f6068de9a54ba679105946f028052284
#
_entry.id   f6068de9a54ba679105946f028052284
#
_cell.length_a   1.000
_cell.length_b   1.000
_cell.length_c   1.000
_cell.angle_alpha   90.00
_cell.angle_beta   90.00
_cell.angle_gamma   90.00
#
_symmetry.space_group_name_H-M   'P 1'
#
loop_
_entity.id
_entity.type
_entity.pdbx_description
1 polymer ?
#
loop_
_entity_poly.entity_id
_entity_poly.type
_entity_poly.pdbx_seq_one_letter_code
_entity_poly.pdbx_strand_id
1 'polypeptide(L)' 'MNDGPISVLLVEDNLGDARLLQEALADIPGAPFTVTHVTRLSEGLRRLAAGGVHVVLLDLSLPDAS' A
#
# COMPACT_ATOMS: atom_id res chain seq x y z
N MET A 1 -15.13 -1.99 -18.31
CA MET A 1 -14.74 -2.75 -17.12
C MET A 1 -13.23 -2.73 -16.99
N ASN A 2 -12.72 -2.51 -15.82
CA ASN A 2 -11.29 -2.45 -15.61
C ASN A 2 -10.75 -3.82 -15.22
N ASP A 3 -9.95 -4.42 -16.10
CA ASP A 3 -9.33 -5.71 -15.86
C ASP A 3 -7.87 -5.59 -15.45
N GLY A 4 -7.38 -4.36 -15.25
CA GLY A 4 -6.03 -4.14 -14.84
C GLY A 4 -5.79 -4.44 -13.36
N PRO A 5 -4.53 -4.46 -12.92
CA PRO A 5 -4.21 -4.71 -11.53
C PRO A 5 -4.71 -3.59 -10.63
N ILE A 6 -5.05 -3.98 -9.39
CA ILE A 6 -5.46 -3.03 -8.35
C ILE A 6 -4.19 -2.46 -7.72
N SER A 7 -4.04 -1.16 -7.79
CA SER A 7 -2.87 -0.47 -7.22
C SER A 7 -3.11 -0.17 -5.76
N VAL A 8 -2.29 -0.76 -4.89
CA VAL A 8 -2.36 -0.59 -3.44
C VAL A 8 -1.16 0.18 -2.96
N LEU A 9 -1.39 1.25 -2.23
CA LEU A 9 -0.34 1.97 -1.52
C LEU A 9 -0.33 1.51 -0.08
N LEU A 10 0.76 0.91 0.34
CA LEU A 10 0.95 0.45 1.71
C LEU A 10 1.91 1.40 2.43
N VAL A 11 1.40 2.06 3.48
CA VAL A 11 2.19 2.98 4.30
C VAL A 11 2.43 2.30 5.64
N GLU A 12 3.62 1.73 5.83
CA GLU A 12 3.96 0.92 6.99
C GLU A 12 5.46 1.01 7.26
N ASP A 13 5.85 1.45 8.46
CA ASP A 13 7.25 1.61 8.83
C ASP A 13 7.88 0.30 9.33
N ASN A 14 7.08 -0.67 9.73
CA ASN A 14 7.59 -1.98 10.14
C ASN A 14 7.71 -2.89 8.92
N LEU A 15 8.94 -3.23 8.54
CA LEU A 15 9.18 -4.01 7.33
C LEU A 15 8.60 -5.42 7.41
N GLY A 16 8.60 -6.02 8.62
CA GLY A 16 8.01 -7.33 8.81
C GLY A 16 6.50 -7.32 8.60
N ASP A 17 5.82 -6.32 9.16
CA ASP A 17 4.38 -6.18 9.00
C ASP A 17 4.02 -5.88 7.55
N ALA A 18 4.80 -5.03 6.88
CA ALA A 18 4.59 -4.73 5.47
C ALA A 18 4.70 -5.99 4.62
N ARG A 19 5.68 -6.83 4.91
CA ARG A 19 5.88 -8.09 4.18
C ARG A 19 4.71 -9.04 4.38
N LEU A 20 4.20 -9.15 5.62
CA LEU A 20 3.04 -10.00 5.91
C LEU A 20 1.81 -9.54 5.15
N LEU A 21 1.57 -8.24 5.09
CA LEU A 21 0.45 -7.69 4.35
C LEU A 21 0.59 -7.95 2.85
N GLN A 22 1.79 -7.77 2.30
CA GLN A 22 2.03 -8.06 0.89
C GLN A 22 1.82 -9.52 0.56
N GLU A 23 2.26 -10.42 1.43
CA GLU A 23 2.05 -11.85 1.26
C GLU A 23 0.56 -12.21 1.34
N ALA A 24 -0.17 -11.61 2.28
CA ALA A 24 -1.60 -11.83 2.40
C ALA A 24 -2.35 -11.38 1.15
N LEU A 25 -2.00 -10.24 0.59
CA LEU A 25 -2.62 -9.76 -0.65
C LEU A 25 -2.29 -10.65 -1.84
N ALA A 26 -1.06 -11.17 -1.89
CA ALA A 26 -0.65 -12.07 -2.98
C ALA A 26 -1.41 -13.40 -2.95
N ASP A 27 -1.91 -13.79 -1.77
CA ASP A 27 -2.63 -15.05 -1.60
C ASP A 27 -4.12 -14.95 -1.94
N ILE A 28 -4.63 -13.76 -2.22
CA ILE A 28 -6.05 -13.57 -2.56
C ILE A 28 -6.28 -14.05 -3.99
N PRO A 29 -7.12 -15.10 -4.20
CA PRO A 29 -7.33 -15.63 -5.55
C PRO A 29 -8.06 -14.64 -6.45
N GLY A 30 -7.60 -14.53 -7.68
CA GLY A 30 -8.27 -13.73 -8.70
C GLY A 30 -8.18 -12.22 -8.52
N ALA A 31 -7.41 -11.75 -7.56
CA ALA A 31 -7.25 -10.32 -7.29
C ALA A 31 -5.81 -9.90 -7.52
N PRO A 32 -5.46 -9.40 -8.72
CA PRO A 32 -4.10 -8.98 -9.01
C PRO A 32 -3.83 -7.63 -8.36
N PHE A 33 -3.03 -7.64 -7.31
CA PHE A 33 -2.62 -6.42 -6.63
C PHE A 33 -1.21 -6.03 -7.02
N THR A 34 -1.01 -4.75 -7.29
CA THR A 34 0.32 -4.15 -7.40
C THR A 34 0.53 -3.30 -6.16
N VAL A 35 1.48 -3.68 -5.32
CA VAL A 35 1.71 -3.00 -4.04
C VAL A 35 2.92 -2.08 -4.15
N THR A 36 2.70 -0.82 -3.80
CA THR A 36 3.78 0.16 -3.60
C THR A 36 3.91 0.36 -2.10
N HIS A 37 5.08 0.07 -1.56
CA HIS A 37 5.33 0.20 -0.12
C HIS A 37 6.19 1.42 0.16
N VAL A 38 5.72 2.26 1.08
CA VAL A 38 6.46 3.40 1.62
C VAL A 38 6.46 3.30 3.14
N THR A 39 7.43 3.94 3.78
CA THR A 39 7.62 3.83 5.23
C THR A 39 7.20 5.07 6.00
N ARG A 40 6.82 6.13 5.30
CA ARG A 40 6.40 7.39 5.92
C ARG A 40 5.15 7.93 5.26
N LEU A 41 4.34 8.63 6.05
CA LEU A 41 3.13 9.27 5.54
C LEU A 41 3.46 10.31 4.46
N SER A 42 4.53 11.09 4.63
CA SER A 42 4.93 12.10 3.65
C SER A 42 5.21 11.49 2.28
N GLU A 43 5.85 10.33 2.23
CA GLU A 43 6.07 9.60 0.99
C GLU A 43 4.76 9.11 0.39
N GLY A 44 3.86 8.62 1.25
CA GLY A 44 2.54 8.17 0.82
C GLY A 44 1.74 9.29 0.19
N LEU A 45 1.77 10.47 0.79
CA LEU A 45 1.06 11.64 0.24
C LEU A 45 1.60 12.03 -1.13
N ARG A 46 2.92 11.98 -1.31
CA ARG A 46 3.53 12.25 -2.61
C ARG A 46 3.09 11.23 -3.65
N ARG A 47 3.03 9.97 -3.27
CA ARG A 47 2.60 8.90 -4.18
C ARG A 47 1.14 9.07 -4.57
N LEU A 48 0.29 9.46 -3.61
CA LEU A 48 -1.12 9.73 -3.90
C LEU A 48 -1.29 10.89 -4.87
N ALA A 49 -0.48 11.94 -4.71
CA ALA A 49 -0.53 13.11 -5.59
C ALA A 49 -0.17 12.75 -7.03
N ALA A 50 0.66 11.73 -7.23
CA ALA A 50 1.02 11.25 -8.57
C ALA A 50 -0.11 10.50 -9.27
N GLY A 51 -1.14 10.07 -8.53
CA GLY A 51 -2.29 9.37 -9.10
C GLY A 51 -2.06 7.88 -9.28
N GLY A 52 -3.10 7.18 -9.71
CA GLY A 52 -3.02 5.76 -10.04
C GLY A 52 -3.16 4.82 -8.85
N VAL A 53 -3.50 5.32 -7.67
CA VAL A 53 -3.69 4.50 -6.47
C VAL A 53 -5.18 4.21 -6.29
N HIS A 54 -5.53 2.95 -6.11
CA HIS A 54 -6.92 2.53 -5.88
C HIS A 54 -7.25 2.33 -4.40
N VAL A 55 -6.29 1.83 -3.62
CA VAL A 55 -6.49 1.50 -2.20
C VAL A 55 -5.27 1.95 -1.42
N VAL A 56 -5.51 2.49 -0.22
CA VAL A 56 -4.45 2.84 0.72
C VAL A 56 -4.62 2.02 1.99
N LEU A 57 -3.55 1.35 2.38
CA LEU A 57 -3.46 0.69 3.68
C LEU A 57 -2.50 1.51 4.54
N LEU A 58 -3.02 2.09 5.60
CA LEU A 58 -2.28 3.05 6.41
C LEU A 58 -2.15 2.57 7.85
N ASP A 59 -0.91 2.49 8.32
CA ASP A 59 -0.62 2.26 9.74
C ASP A 59 -0.66 3.60 10.47
N LEU A 60 -1.56 3.73 11.43
CA LEU A 60 -1.75 4.97 12.19
C LEU A 60 -0.65 5.21 13.24
N SER A 61 0.25 4.25 13.44
CA SER A 61 1.37 4.40 14.36
C SER A 61 2.66 4.89 13.69
N LEU A 62 2.55 5.41 12.47
CA LEU A 62 3.69 5.95 11.74
C LEU A 62 4.34 7.13 12.47
N PRO A 63 5.68 7.29 12.34
CA PRO A 63 6.38 8.39 13.00
C PRO A 63 5.86 9.76 12.61
N ASP A 64 5.43 9.96 11.36
CA ASP A 64 4.96 11.25 10.86
C ASP A 64 3.44 11.30 10.65
N ALA A 65 2.69 10.37 11.25
CA ALA A 65 1.23 10.35 11.15
C ALA A 65 0.55 10.92 12.40
N SER A 66 1.28 11.07 13.49
CA SER A 66 0.72 11.55 14.77
C SER A 66 0.96 13.02 14.97
#